data_3268469fa5f0f7b315c8a8c80b143c45
#
_entry.id   3268469fa5f0f7b315c8a8c80b143c45
#
_cell.length_a   1.000
_cell.length_b   1.000
_cell.length_c   1.000
_cell.angle_alpha   90.00
_cell.angle_beta   90.00
_cell.angle_gamma   90.00
#
_symmetry.space_group_name_H-M   'P 1'
#
loop_
_entity.id
_entity.type
_entity.pdbx_description
1 polymer ?
#
loop_
_entity_poly.entity_id
_entity_poly.type
_entity_poly.pdbx_seq_one_letter_code
_entity_poly.pdbx_strand_id
1 'polypeptide(L)'
;MSKNILILLVVQFLSAFADNAILFTVIAIVLQXSATASWYIPALQSVFLIAFVLLAPWVGAIADRYPKPNILIIANLIKASGAFLLFLAIEPIIAYGIIGIGAALYSPAKYGILPEYSQQQALLKANSWVEGSTILAVLSGMVIGARIADQSIDYALITVLILFLTSAVITLLLPKQNSPSRTLTTGISVFITQLKGFFTHPLCRFALVNAAIFWATAATLRVILIAWAPLTLQLTNASXIAELTFFLAIGIILGSSLVPRLXPFXKLRRVLIPAXFMGVLIIILSLITQLIPARITLMLXGFMGGLYIVPINTTLQSLGHQSIGSGRAVALQGFSXNIAMLCAIGLYTLSTSYSFHPNHAIIILGCNILLCATLAFLYLPKNLALTPTDKHYNNT
;
A
#
# COMPACT_ATOMS: atom_id res chain seq x y z
N MET A 1 25.85 0.12 -9.04
CA MET A 1 24.46 0.34 -9.41
C MET A 1 24.42 1.13 -10.71
N SER A 2 23.57 0.70 -11.68
CA SER A 2 23.55 1.35 -12.99
C SER A 2 22.94 2.75 -12.89
N LYS A 3 23.29 3.60 -13.88
CA LYS A 3 22.76 4.96 -13.97
C LYS A 3 21.22 4.94 -14.10
N ASN A 4 20.69 4.00 -14.85
CA ASN A 4 19.23 3.90 -15.06
C ASN A 4 18.48 3.56 -13.76
N ILE A 5 19.03 2.66 -12.95
CA ILE A 5 18.45 2.32 -11.65
C ILE A 5 18.49 3.53 -10.73
N LEU A 6 19.60 4.29 -10.72
CA LEU A 6 19.70 5.49 -9.89
C LEU A 6 18.65 6.54 -10.29
N ILE A 7 18.47 6.77 -11.59
CA ILE A 7 17.43 7.69 -12.09
C ILE A 7 16.05 7.20 -11.65
N LEU A 8 15.77 5.90 -11.78
CA LEU A 8 14.50 5.33 -11.36
C LEU A 8 14.26 5.52 -9.86
N LEU A 9 15.31 5.35 -9.04
CA LEU A 9 15.19 5.57 -7.59
C LEU A 9 14.77 7.01 -7.27
N VAL A 10 15.37 7.99 -7.96
CA VAL A 10 15.01 9.40 -7.77
C VAL A 10 13.57 9.65 -8.21
N VAL A 11 13.20 9.17 -9.40
CA VAL A 11 11.87 9.36 -9.98
C VAL A 11 10.79 8.79 -9.05
N GLN A 12 10.95 7.55 -8.62
CA GLN A 12 9.93 6.90 -7.81
C GLN A 12 9.94 7.42 -6.36
N PHE A 13 11.09 7.88 -5.84
CA PHE A 13 11.13 8.52 -4.53
C PHE A 13 10.29 9.79 -4.52
N LEU A 14 10.48 10.66 -5.53
CA LEU A 14 9.73 11.91 -5.63
C LEU A 14 8.23 11.65 -5.75
N SER A 15 7.85 10.68 -6.57
CA SER A 15 6.44 10.34 -6.78
C SER A 15 5.82 9.73 -5.51
N ALA A 16 6.51 8.80 -4.85
CA ALA A 16 6.01 8.17 -3.62
C ALA A 16 5.93 9.17 -2.45
N PHE A 17 6.92 10.05 -2.35
CA PHE A 17 6.90 11.14 -1.36
C PHE A 17 5.66 12.00 -1.58
N ALA A 18 5.43 12.43 -2.83
CA ALA A 18 4.29 13.29 -3.17
C ALA A 18 2.95 12.58 -2.94
N ASP A 19 2.86 11.27 -3.23
CA ASP A 19 1.64 10.48 -2.97
C ASP A 19 1.25 10.52 -1.48
N ASN A 20 2.24 10.47 -0.60
CA ASN A 20 1.98 10.47 0.84
C ASN A 20 1.80 11.89 1.39
N ALA A 21 2.54 12.85 0.84
CA ALA A 21 2.35 14.26 1.19
C ALA A 21 0.97 14.76 0.81
N ILE A 22 0.46 14.37 -0.38
CA ILE A 22 -0.87 14.81 -0.83
C ILE A 22 -1.97 14.21 0.04
N LEU A 23 -1.82 12.98 0.51
CA LEU A 23 -2.80 12.36 1.40
C LEU A 23 -2.97 13.21 2.65
N PHE A 24 -1.88 13.57 3.32
CA PHE A 24 -1.96 14.35 4.55
C PHE A 24 -2.31 15.81 4.29
N THR A 25 -2.04 16.34 3.10
CA THR A 25 -2.53 17.66 2.68
C THR A 25 -4.06 17.64 2.56
N VAL A 26 -4.63 16.62 1.93
CA VAL A 26 -6.08 16.48 1.81
C VAL A 26 -6.71 16.29 3.19
N ILE A 27 -6.07 15.50 4.07
CA ILE A 27 -6.54 15.34 5.45
C ILE A 27 -6.54 16.71 6.16
N ALA A 28 -5.50 17.51 5.97
CA ALA A 28 -5.44 18.85 6.57
C ALA A 28 -6.55 19.76 6.03
N ILE A 29 -6.83 19.70 4.73
CA ILE A 29 -7.95 20.45 4.13
C ILE A 29 -9.26 20.07 4.83
N VAL A 30 -9.52 18.79 4.99
CA VAL A 30 -10.76 18.28 5.58
C VAL A 30 -10.83 18.63 7.08
N LEU A 31 -9.73 18.53 7.81
CA LEU A 31 -9.68 18.85 9.26
C LEU A 31 -9.95 20.33 9.54
N GLN A 32 -9.65 21.22 8.59
CA GLN A 32 -9.99 22.64 8.71
C GLN A 32 -11.48 22.92 8.53
N UNK A 33 -12.08 22.15 7.84
CA UNK A 33 -13.38 22.25 7.63
C UNK A 33 -14.06 21.68 8.76
N SER A 34 -14.50 22.47 9.70
CA SER A 34 -15.13 22.15 10.98
C SER A 34 -16.49 21.46 10.86
N ALA A 35 -17.13 21.51 9.71
CA ALA A 35 -18.45 20.94 9.47
C ALA A 35 -18.41 19.63 8.66
N THR A 36 -17.26 18.98 8.57
CA THR A 36 -17.12 17.78 7.73
C THR A 36 -17.74 16.56 8.42
N ALA A 37 -18.52 15.79 7.68
CA ALA A 37 -19.13 14.55 8.18
C ALA A 37 -18.07 13.49 8.47
N SER A 38 -18.34 12.63 9.46
CA SER A 38 -17.39 11.60 9.92
C SER A 38 -17.07 10.56 8.84
N TRP A 39 -17.97 10.36 7.87
CA TRP A 39 -17.74 9.39 6.79
C TRP A 39 -16.82 9.92 5.70
N TYR A 40 -16.49 11.22 5.69
CA TYR A 40 -15.84 11.87 4.55
C TYR A 40 -14.39 11.38 4.35
N ILE A 41 -13.57 11.39 5.40
CA ILE A 41 -12.16 10.95 5.28
C ILE A 41 -12.06 9.46 4.92
N PRO A 42 -12.84 8.55 5.55
CA PRO A 42 -12.84 7.16 5.08
C PRO A 42 -13.29 7.00 3.63
N ALA A 43 -14.30 7.76 3.21
CA ALA A 43 -14.78 7.74 1.81
C ALA A 43 -13.70 8.21 0.85
N LEU A 44 -12.94 9.24 1.23
CA LEU A 44 -11.83 9.75 0.46
C LEU A 44 -10.78 8.66 0.20
N GLN A 45 -10.42 7.91 1.22
CA GLN A 45 -9.48 6.79 1.09
C GLN A 45 -10.05 5.68 0.22
N SER A 46 -11.35 5.42 0.35
CA SER A 46 -12.04 4.41 -0.46
C SER A 46 -12.01 4.75 -1.95
N VAL A 47 -12.18 6.02 -2.30
CA VAL A 47 -12.17 6.47 -3.70
C VAL A 47 -10.80 6.21 -4.34
N PHE A 48 -9.71 6.43 -3.60
CA PHE A 48 -8.36 6.12 -4.07
C PHE A 48 -8.24 4.62 -4.40
N LEU A 49 -8.72 3.77 -3.49
CA LEU A 49 -8.64 2.31 -3.66
C LEU A 49 -9.56 1.80 -4.78
N ILE A 50 -10.70 2.46 -5.01
CA ILE A 50 -11.63 2.10 -6.09
C ILE A 50 -10.89 2.17 -7.44
N ALA A 51 -10.03 3.17 -7.64
CA ALA A 51 -9.26 3.29 -8.87
C ALA A 51 -8.38 2.06 -9.10
N PHE A 52 -7.69 1.57 -8.06
CA PHE A 52 -6.87 0.36 -8.16
C PHE A 52 -7.69 -0.88 -8.52
N VAL A 53 -8.86 -1.01 -7.90
CA VAL A 53 -9.72 -2.18 -8.13
C VAL A 53 -10.29 -2.15 -9.55
N LEU A 54 -10.82 -1.01 -9.97
CA LEU A 54 -11.48 -0.90 -11.29
C LEU A 54 -10.50 -1.01 -12.44
N LEU A 55 -9.28 -0.50 -12.29
CA LEU A 55 -8.30 -0.48 -13.37
C LEU A 55 -7.40 -1.72 -13.41
N ALA A 56 -7.45 -2.58 -12.39
CA ALA A 56 -6.58 -3.75 -12.28
C ALA A 56 -6.60 -4.67 -13.52
N PRO A 57 -7.75 -4.94 -14.16
CA PRO A 57 -7.74 -5.82 -15.34
C PRO A 57 -6.92 -5.31 -16.52
N TRP A 58 -6.63 -4.02 -16.58
CA TRP A 58 -5.96 -3.40 -17.74
C TRP A 58 -4.57 -2.87 -17.45
N VAL A 59 -4.29 -2.38 -16.24
CA VAL A 59 -3.04 -1.64 -15.98
C VAL A 59 -1.79 -2.51 -16.10
N GLY A 60 -1.86 -3.78 -15.75
CA GLY A 60 -0.74 -4.70 -15.90
C GLY A 60 -0.40 -4.94 -17.37
N ALA A 61 -1.42 -5.11 -18.19
CA ALA A 61 -1.27 -5.30 -19.63
C ALA A 61 -0.74 -4.02 -20.30
N ILE A 62 -1.24 -2.86 -19.88
CA ILE A 62 -0.74 -1.57 -20.38
C ILE A 62 0.76 -1.43 -20.05
N ALA A 63 1.16 -1.79 -18.82
CA ALA A 63 2.56 -1.73 -18.40
C ALA A 63 3.45 -2.67 -19.23
N ASP A 64 2.93 -3.83 -19.62
CA ASP A 64 3.68 -4.81 -20.41
C ASP A 64 3.72 -4.46 -21.91
N ARG A 65 2.76 -3.66 -22.41
CA ARG A 65 2.66 -3.33 -23.83
C ARG A 65 3.43 -2.07 -24.22
N TYR A 66 3.32 -1.00 -23.46
CA TYR A 66 3.87 0.30 -23.81
C TYR A 66 5.21 0.54 -23.11
N PRO A 67 6.08 1.44 -23.64
CA PRO A 67 7.31 1.79 -22.94
C PRO A 67 6.99 2.30 -21.52
N LYS A 68 7.58 1.68 -20.53
CA LYS A 68 7.25 1.96 -19.14
C LYS A 68 7.57 3.38 -18.70
N PRO A 69 8.67 4.03 -19.19
CA PRO A 69 8.87 5.45 -18.85
C PRO A 69 7.70 6.33 -19.28
N ASN A 70 7.09 6.06 -20.43
CA ASN A 70 5.93 6.85 -20.90
C ASN A 70 4.76 6.70 -19.93
N ILE A 71 4.54 5.48 -19.41
CA ILE A 71 3.45 5.22 -18.45
C ILE A 71 3.72 5.96 -17.16
N LEU A 72 4.97 5.96 -16.68
CA LEU A 72 5.35 6.68 -15.45
C LEU A 72 5.11 8.18 -15.62
N ILE A 73 5.45 8.75 -16.78
CA ILE A 73 5.22 10.17 -17.06
C ILE A 73 3.73 10.49 -17.06
N ILE A 74 2.94 9.71 -17.79
CA ILE A 74 1.48 9.94 -17.90
C ILE A 74 0.83 9.81 -16.52
N ALA A 75 1.23 8.81 -15.75
CA ALA A 75 0.69 8.61 -14.40
C ALA A 75 1.00 9.80 -13.49
N ASN A 76 2.23 10.32 -13.54
CA ASN A 76 2.59 11.50 -12.74
C ASN A 76 1.84 12.75 -13.21
N LEU A 77 1.59 12.90 -14.52
CA LEU A 77 0.80 14.03 -15.02
C LEU A 77 -0.66 13.94 -14.55
N ILE A 78 -1.22 12.74 -14.51
CA ILE A 78 -2.58 12.53 -13.97
C ILE A 78 -2.60 12.90 -12.48
N LYS A 79 -1.61 12.47 -11.71
CA LYS A 79 -1.52 12.82 -10.28
C LYS A 79 -1.36 14.34 -10.09
N ALA A 80 -0.51 14.97 -10.93
CA ALA A 80 -0.32 16.42 -10.89
C ALA A 80 -1.62 17.15 -11.18
N SER A 81 -2.42 16.65 -12.13
CA SER A 81 -3.72 17.27 -12.45
C SER A 81 -4.67 17.20 -11.27
N GLY A 82 -4.66 16.08 -10.52
CA GLY A 82 -5.47 15.97 -9.31
C GLY A 82 -5.04 16.97 -8.23
N ALA A 83 -3.73 17.13 -8.03
CA ALA A 83 -3.21 18.13 -7.08
C ALA A 83 -3.58 19.55 -7.50
N PHE A 84 -3.52 19.84 -8.80
CA PHE A 84 -3.91 21.15 -9.34
C PHE A 84 -5.40 21.42 -9.11
N LEU A 85 -6.25 20.40 -9.26
CA LEU A 85 -7.68 20.54 -8.99
C LEU A 85 -7.95 20.88 -7.51
N LEU A 86 -7.16 20.32 -6.59
CA LEU A 86 -7.27 20.69 -5.17
C LEU A 86 -6.90 22.14 -4.95
N PHE A 87 -5.90 22.64 -5.69
CA PHE A 87 -5.50 24.04 -5.64
C PHE A 87 -6.63 24.95 -6.10
N LEU A 88 -7.43 24.49 -7.07
CA LEU A 88 -8.63 25.22 -7.55
C LEU A 88 -9.85 25.01 -6.67
N ALA A 89 -9.70 24.39 -5.50
CA ALA A 89 -10.76 24.12 -4.53
C ALA A 89 -11.87 23.20 -5.08
N ILE A 90 -11.52 22.30 -5.99
CA ILE A 90 -12.42 21.25 -6.46
C ILE A 90 -12.61 20.24 -5.32
N GLU A 91 -13.77 19.60 -5.29
CA GLU A 91 -14.14 18.62 -4.26
C GLU A 91 -13.03 17.60 -4.02
N PRO A 92 -12.48 17.47 -2.79
CA PRO A 92 -11.35 16.59 -2.55
C PRO A 92 -11.58 15.12 -2.94
N ILE A 93 -12.80 14.61 -2.83
CA ILE A 93 -13.10 13.22 -3.24
C ILE A 93 -12.81 13.05 -4.73
N ILE A 94 -13.23 13.99 -5.57
CA ILE A 94 -12.99 13.93 -7.02
C ILE A 94 -11.49 14.05 -7.32
N ALA A 95 -10.84 15.04 -6.73
CA ALA A 95 -9.40 15.29 -6.98
C ALA A 95 -8.55 14.11 -6.53
N TYR A 96 -8.84 13.56 -5.34
CA TYR A 96 -8.07 12.43 -4.81
C TYR A 96 -8.36 11.14 -5.58
N GLY A 97 -9.56 10.99 -6.13
CA GLY A 97 -9.89 9.89 -7.04
C GLY A 97 -9.04 9.92 -8.30
N ILE A 98 -8.83 11.11 -8.86
CA ILE A 98 -7.95 11.30 -10.04
C ILE A 98 -6.51 10.91 -9.70
N ILE A 99 -6.02 11.31 -8.52
CA ILE A 99 -4.70 10.91 -8.04
C ILE A 99 -4.61 9.38 -7.93
N GLY A 100 -5.68 8.74 -7.47
CA GLY A 100 -5.77 7.28 -7.38
C GLY A 100 -5.65 6.61 -8.75
N ILE A 101 -6.25 7.18 -9.79
CA ILE A 101 -6.12 6.67 -11.17
C ILE A 101 -4.65 6.69 -11.60
N GLY A 102 -3.96 7.81 -11.36
CA GLY A 102 -2.54 7.92 -11.65
C GLY A 102 -1.70 6.90 -10.88
N ALA A 103 -1.98 6.72 -9.60
CA ALA A 103 -1.27 5.76 -8.76
C ALA A 103 -1.47 4.31 -9.24
N ALA A 104 -2.69 3.97 -9.63
CA ALA A 104 -3.01 2.62 -10.14
C ALA A 104 -2.26 2.33 -11.44
N LEU A 105 -2.11 3.33 -12.30
CA LEU A 105 -1.36 3.19 -13.55
C LEU A 105 0.15 3.12 -13.30
N TYR A 106 0.65 3.84 -12.31
CA TYR A 106 2.08 3.96 -11.98
C TYR A 106 2.68 2.64 -11.49
N SER A 107 1.98 1.94 -10.63
CA SER A 107 2.52 0.83 -9.85
C SER A 107 3.02 -0.35 -10.71
N PRO A 108 2.25 -0.89 -11.67
CA PRO A 108 2.77 -1.99 -12.50
C PRO A 108 3.97 -1.59 -13.35
N ALA A 109 4.00 -0.36 -13.84
CA ALA A 109 5.13 0.13 -14.64
C ALA A 109 6.39 0.28 -13.79
N LYS A 110 6.25 0.80 -12.56
CA LYS A 110 7.37 0.98 -11.64
C LYS A 110 8.09 -0.33 -11.34
N TYR A 111 7.33 -1.38 -11.02
CA TYR A 111 7.93 -2.68 -10.71
C TYR A 111 8.32 -3.45 -11.96
N GLY A 112 7.59 -3.27 -13.05
CA GLY A 112 7.88 -3.96 -14.32
C GLY A 112 9.11 -3.45 -15.04
N ILE A 113 9.55 -2.23 -14.75
CA ILE A 113 10.71 -1.63 -15.43
C ILE A 113 12.04 -2.22 -14.90
N LEU A 114 12.06 -2.73 -13.68
CA LEU A 114 13.29 -3.22 -13.04
C LEU A 114 13.97 -4.34 -13.82
N PRO A 115 13.25 -5.38 -14.30
CA PRO A 115 13.88 -6.41 -15.11
C PRO A 115 14.46 -5.92 -16.43
N GLU A 116 13.96 -4.80 -16.95
CA GLU A 116 14.48 -4.21 -18.20
C GLU A 116 15.84 -3.55 -17.99
N TYR A 117 16.15 -3.09 -16.77
CA TYR A 117 17.38 -2.39 -16.45
C TYR A 117 18.38 -3.23 -15.66
N SER A 118 18.01 -4.43 -15.23
CA SER A 118 18.84 -5.27 -14.36
C SER A 118 18.76 -6.74 -14.78
N GLN A 119 19.89 -7.42 -14.76
CA GLN A 119 19.94 -8.88 -14.93
C GLN A 119 19.61 -9.57 -13.61
N GLN A 120 19.37 -10.89 -13.66
CA GLN A 120 18.78 -11.65 -12.56
C GLN A 120 19.45 -11.41 -11.19
N GLN A 121 20.79 -11.43 -11.16
CA GLN A 121 21.51 -11.26 -9.89
C GLN A 121 21.41 -9.82 -9.36
N ALA A 122 21.43 -8.84 -10.25
CA ALA A 122 21.32 -7.42 -9.90
C ALA A 122 19.86 -7.04 -9.60
N LEU A 123 18.90 -7.82 -10.06
CA LEU A 123 17.47 -7.52 -9.90
C LEU A 123 17.03 -7.54 -8.43
N LEU A 124 17.52 -8.52 -7.65
CA LEU A 124 17.19 -8.59 -6.22
C LEU A 124 17.70 -7.35 -5.48
N LYS A 125 18.92 -6.92 -5.80
CA LYS A 125 19.53 -5.72 -5.19
C LYS A 125 18.76 -4.46 -5.61
N ALA A 126 18.38 -4.38 -6.90
CA ALA A 126 17.60 -3.23 -7.40
C ALA A 126 16.23 -3.14 -6.73
N ASN A 127 15.54 -4.28 -6.56
CA ASN A 127 14.27 -4.34 -5.84
C ASN A 127 14.44 -3.87 -4.39
N SER A 128 15.52 -4.29 -3.72
CA SER A 128 15.79 -3.88 -2.35
C SER A 128 15.98 -2.36 -2.25
N TRP A 129 16.72 -1.77 -3.20
CA TRP A 129 16.91 -0.33 -3.24
C TRP A 129 15.60 0.42 -3.48
N VAL A 130 14.77 -0.08 -4.42
CA VAL A 130 13.46 0.53 -4.71
C VAL A 130 12.55 0.47 -3.48
N GLU A 131 12.48 -0.69 -2.81
CA GLU A 131 11.63 -0.85 -1.63
C GLU A 131 12.11 0.02 -0.47
N GLY A 132 13.42 0.04 -0.20
CA GLY A 132 13.99 0.90 0.85
C GLY A 132 13.75 2.38 0.57
N SER A 133 13.95 2.80 -0.65
CA SER A 133 13.71 4.16 -1.10
C SER A 133 12.22 4.52 -1.00
N THR A 134 11.33 3.59 -1.34
CA THR A 134 9.89 3.79 -1.22
C THR A 134 9.47 3.98 0.25
N ILE A 135 9.99 3.15 1.15
CA ILE A 135 9.68 3.27 2.58
C ILE A 135 10.14 4.64 3.10
N LEU A 136 11.36 5.04 2.73
CA LEU A 136 11.87 6.34 3.14
C LEU A 136 11.01 7.48 2.59
N ALA A 137 10.57 7.37 1.33
CA ALA A 137 9.70 8.36 0.70
C ALA A 137 8.34 8.43 1.40
N VAL A 138 7.75 7.26 1.75
CA VAL A 138 6.47 7.20 2.45
C VAL A 138 6.58 7.89 3.81
N LEU A 139 7.60 7.53 4.60
CA LEU A 139 7.77 8.09 5.94
C LEU A 139 8.04 9.59 5.90
N SER A 140 8.97 10.03 5.04
CA SER A 140 9.30 11.44 4.94
C SER A 140 8.16 12.26 4.33
N GLY A 141 7.47 11.69 3.34
CA GLY A 141 6.31 12.35 2.71
C GLY A 141 5.17 12.58 3.67
N MET A 142 4.86 11.58 4.51
CA MET A 142 3.82 11.72 5.53
C MET A 142 4.14 12.86 6.50
N VAL A 143 5.34 12.85 7.08
CA VAL A 143 5.69 13.79 8.14
C VAL A 143 5.93 15.18 7.58
N ILE A 144 6.76 15.29 6.54
CA ILE A 144 7.11 16.60 5.96
C ILE A 144 5.89 17.21 5.27
N GLY A 145 5.15 16.40 4.51
CA GLY A 145 3.94 16.86 3.82
C GLY A 145 2.90 17.39 4.80
N ALA A 146 2.67 16.63 5.90
CA ALA A 146 1.71 17.05 6.91
C ALA A 146 2.15 18.34 7.61
N ARG A 147 3.44 18.50 7.89
CA ARG A 147 3.96 19.71 8.53
C ARG A 147 3.83 20.93 7.63
N ILE A 148 4.11 20.78 6.33
CA ILE A 148 3.91 21.87 5.37
C ILE A 148 2.42 22.22 5.30
N ALA A 149 1.55 21.23 5.26
CA ALA A 149 0.09 21.44 5.18
C ALA A 149 -0.45 22.12 6.45
N ASP A 150 0.11 21.80 7.61
CA ASP A 150 -0.28 22.48 8.87
C ASP A 150 0.06 23.98 8.83
N GLN A 151 1.14 24.34 8.15
CA GLN A 151 1.54 25.75 7.99
C GLN A 151 0.77 26.45 6.89
N SER A 152 0.66 25.82 5.72
CA SER A 152 -0.04 26.37 4.56
C SER A 152 -0.43 25.25 3.61
N ILE A 153 -1.73 25.10 3.39
CA ILE A 153 -2.26 24.13 2.42
C ILE A 153 -1.80 24.48 1.02
N ASP A 154 -1.77 25.76 0.66
CA ASP A 154 -1.31 26.19 -0.66
C ASP A 154 0.14 25.80 -0.90
N TYR A 155 1.03 25.99 0.09
CA TYR A 155 2.43 25.59 -0.04
C TYR A 155 2.57 24.06 -0.18
N ALA A 156 1.75 23.32 0.56
CA ALA A 156 1.76 21.85 0.45
C ALA A 156 1.32 21.38 -0.95
N LEU A 157 0.27 21.98 -1.49
CA LEU A 157 -0.23 21.64 -2.83
C LEU A 157 0.78 22.00 -3.91
N ILE A 158 1.43 23.18 -3.80
CA ILE A 158 2.46 23.60 -4.75
C ILE A 158 3.66 22.63 -4.67
N THR A 159 4.07 22.25 -3.48
CA THR A 159 5.17 21.30 -3.27
C THR A 159 4.86 19.95 -3.96
N VAL A 160 3.67 19.41 -3.73
CA VAL A 160 3.26 18.14 -4.32
C VAL A 160 3.22 18.25 -5.85
N LEU A 161 2.65 19.34 -6.36
CA LEU A 161 2.56 19.57 -7.81
C LEU A 161 3.96 19.61 -8.43
N ILE A 162 4.89 20.34 -7.83
CA ILE A 162 6.26 20.45 -8.30
C ILE A 162 6.94 19.07 -8.27
N LEU A 163 6.71 18.29 -7.22
CA LEU A 163 7.34 16.95 -7.09
C LEU A 163 6.84 15.99 -8.16
N PHE A 164 5.53 15.98 -8.44
CA PHE A 164 4.98 15.13 -9.52
C PHE A 164 5.55 15.55 -10.88
N LEU A 165 5.59 16.84 -11.16
CA LEU A 165 6.10 17.35 -12.44
C LEU A 165 7.61 17.11 -12.57
N THR A 166 8.37 17.29 -11.49
CA THR A 166 9.81 17.03 -11.49
C THR A 166 10.10 15.55 -11.74
N SER A 167 9.35 14.67 -11.09
CA SER A 167 9.46 13.22 -11.32
C SER A 167 9.17 12.88 -12.78
N ALA A 168 8.13 13.48 -13.37
CA ALA A 168 7.78 13.26 -14.78
C ALA A 168 8.91 13.73 -15.71
N VAL A 169 9.49 14.91 -15.44
CA VAL A 169 10.58 15.46 -16.26
C VAL A 169 11.83 14.58 -16.17
N ILE A 170 12.22 14.16 -14.96
CA ILE A 170 13.41 13.31 -14.77
C ILE A 170 13.20 11.95 -15.46
N THR A 171 11.97 11.46 -15.51
CA THR A 171 11.64 10.19 -16.18
C THR A 171 12.01 10.23 -17.67
N LEU A 172 12.05 11.42 -18.28
CA LEU A 172 12.49 11.56 -19.68
C LEU A 172 13.92 11.06 -19.89
N LEU A 173 14.74 11.01 -18.84
CA LEU A 173 16.12 10.51 -18.91
C LEU A 173 16.20 8.99 -18.97
N LEU A 174 15.11 8.27 -18.67
CA LEU A 174 15.10 6.81 -18.70
C LEU A 174 14.97 6.30 -20.14
N PRO A 175 15.81 5.33 -20.54
CA PRO A 175 15.72 4.79 -21.90
C PRO A 175 14.44 3.99 -22.10
N LYS A 176 13.81 4.20 -23.24
CA LYS A 176 12.61 3.47 -23.65
C LYS A 176 13.04 2.19 -24.35
N GLN A 177 12.64 1.05 -23.80
CA GLN A 177 12.88 -0.24 -24.44
C GLN A 177 11.58 -0.68 -25.12
N ASN A 178 11.70 -1.15 -26.37
CA ASN A 178 10.57 -1.71 -27.07
C ASN A 178 10.18 -3.03 -26.42
N SER A 179 8.99 -3.08 -25.88
CA SER A 179 8.44 -4.32 -25.36
C SER A 179 8.21 -5.27 -26.55
N PRO A 180 8.58 -6.55 -26.42
CA PRO A 180 8.20 -7.51 -27.46
C PRO A 180 6.69 -7.45 -27.63
N SER A 181 6.24 -7.47 -28.90
CA SER A 181 4.82 -7.41 -29.19
C SER A 181 4.13 -8.68 -28.71
N ARG A 182 3.82 -8.73 -27.44
CA ARG A 182 2.95 -9.77 -26.92
C ARG A 182 1.53 -9.38 -27.31
N THR A 183 0.86 -10.25 -28.03
CA THR A 183 -0.57 -10.15 -28.26
C THR A 183 -1.21 -10.18 -26.87
N LEU A 184 -1.59 -9.02 -26.40
CA LEU A 184 -2.16 -8.90 -25.07
C LEU A 184 -3.66 -9.15 -25.18
N THR A 185 -4.03 -10.38 -24.88
CA THR A 185 -5.43 -10.64 -24.54
C THR A 185 -5.63 -9.95 -23.18
N THR A 186 -6.36 -8.86 -23.23
CA THR A 186 -6.70 -8.09 -22.04
C THR A 186 -8.19 -8.20 -21.79
N GLY A 187 -8.58 -7.96 -20.58
CA GLY A 187 -9.97 -7.85 -20.20
C GLY A 187 -10.29 -8.55 -18.91
N ILE A 188 -11.53 -8.38 -18.50
CA ILE A 188 -12.01 -8.89 -17.21
C ILE A 188 -11.94 -10.42 -17.18
N SER A 189 -12.31 -11.08 -18.28
CA SER A 189 -12.34 -12.56 -18.35
C SER A 189 -10.94 -13.16 -18.15
N VAL A 190 -9.92 -12.62 -18.83
CA VAL A 190 -8.52 -13.06 -18.68
C VAL A 190 -8.04 -12.84 -17.24
N PHE A 191 -8.35 -11.68 -16.67
CA PHE A 191 -7.96 -11.32 -15.31
C PHE A 191 -8.57 -12.28 -14.29
N ILE A 192 -9.86 -12.58 -14.42
CA ILE A 192 -10.56 -13.52 -13.52
C ILE A 192 -9.94 -14.92 -13.60
N THR A 193 -9.61 -15.38 -14.81
CA THR A 193 -8.97 -16.68 -15.00
C THR A 193 -7.63 -16.75 -14.25
N GLN A 194 -6.81 -15.70 -14.37
CA GLN A 194 -5.53 -15.65 -13.67
C GLN A 194 -5.70 -15.59 -12.15
N LEU A 195 -6.67 -14.83 -11.69
CA LEU A 195 -6.99 -14.72 -10.26
C LEU A 195 -7.43 -16.07 -9.68
N LYS A 196 -8.28 -16.79 -10.40
CA LYS A 196 -8.70 -18.14 -10.00
C LYS A 196 -7.52 -19.10 -9.91
N GLY A 197 -6.58 -19.00 -10.86
CA GLY A 197 -5.36 -19.80 -10.83
C GLY A 197 -4.56 -19.59 -9.55
N PHE A 198 -4.42 -18.37 -9.11
CA PHE A 198 -3.73 -18.04 -7.84
C PHE A 198 -4.48 -18.64 -6.64
N PHE A 199 -5.81 -18.55 -6.62
CA PHE A 199 -6.60 -19.04 -5.49
C PHE A 199 -6.67 -20.56 -5.42
N THR A 200 -6.44 -21.28 -6.52
CA THR A 200 -6.45 -22.74 -6.49
C THR A 200 -5.15 -23.34 -5.96
N HIS A 201 -4.04 -22.60 -6.02
CA HIS A 201 -2.75 -23.08 -5.46
C HIS A 201 -2.77 -22.87 -3.94
N PRO A 202 -2.54 -23.95 -3.13
CA PRO A 202 -2.69 -23.81 -1.67
C PRO A 202 -1.77 -22.75 -1.05
N LEU A 203 -0.52 -22.68 -1.48
CA LEU A 203 0.44 -21.72 -0.94
C LEU A 203 0.06 -20.30 -1.33
N CYS A 204 -0.34 -20.09 -2.58
CA CYS A 204 -0.83 -18.79 -3.05
C CYS A 204 -2.09 -18.36 -2.30
N ARG A 205 -3.01 -19.30 -2.10
CA ARG A 205 -4.26 -19.02 -1.37
C ARG A 205 -3.98 -18.58 0.07
N PHE A 206 -3.12 -19.32 0.78
CA PHE A 206 -2.73 -18.95 2.13
C PHE A 206 -2.12 -17.53 2.16
N ALA A 207 -1.17 -17.28 1.25
CA ALA A 207 -0.46 -16.01 1.22
C ALA A 207 -1.38 -14.85 0.83
N LEU A 208 -2.25 -15.04 -0.18
CA LEU A 208 -3.17 -13.98 -0.62
C LEU A 208 -4.19 -13.62 0.47
N VAL A 209 -4.77 -14.64 1.14
CA VAL A 209 -5.77 -14.40 2.19
C VAL A 209 -5.12 -13.63 3.36
N ASN A 210 -3.94 -14.07 3.80
CA ASN A 210 -3.26 -13.42 4.91
C ASN A 210 -2.76 -12.01 4.54
N ALA A 211 -2.29 -11.81 3.31
CA ALA A 211 -1.92 -10.48 2.83
C ALA A 211 -3.14 -9.54 2.83
N ALA A 212 -4.30 -10.06 2.37
CA ALA A 212 -5.54 -9.29 2.35
C ALA A 212 -5.96 -8.90 3.78
N ILE A 213 -5.87 -9.83 4.73
CA ILE A 213 -6.18 -9.57 6.15
C ILE A 213 -5.27 -8.46 6.68
N PHE A 214 -3.96 -8.57 6.43
CA PHE A 214 -2.99 -7.60 6.91
C PHE A 214 -3.27 -6.20 6.34
N TRP A 215 -3.39 -6.11 5.01
CA TRP A 215 -3.56 -4.81 4.37
C TRP A 215 -4.90 -4.17 4.70
N ALA A 216 -5.97 -4.98 4.79
CA ALA A 216 -7.29 -4.48 5.22
C ALA A 216 -7.21 -3.92 6.64
N THR A 217 -6.53 -4.63 7.56
CA THR A 217 -6.38 -4.20 8.94
C THR A 217 -5.55 -2.91 9.03
N ALA A 218 -4.41 -2.87 8.35
CA ALA A 218 -3.50 -1.72 8.40
C ALA A 218 -4.14 -0.46 7.82
N ALA A 219 -4.81 -0.60 6.66
CA ALA A 219 -5.46 0.54 6.01
C ALA A 219 -6.64 1.06 6.82
N THR A 220 -7.45 0.16 7.39
CA THR A 220 -8.60 0.55 8.21
C THR A 220 -8.13 1.23 9.50
N LEU A 221 -7.10 0.69 10.15
CA LEU A 221 -6.53 1.31 11.35
C LEU A 221 -6.04 2.73 11.05
N ARG A 222 -5.34 2.90 9.94
CA ARG A 222 -4.85 4.22 9.51
C ARG A 222 -6.00 5.24 9.40
N VAL A 223 -7.12 4.82 8.80
CA VAL A 223 -8.30 5.68 8.64
C VAL A 223 -8.96 5.95 10.00
N ILE A 224 -9.08 4.92 10.85
CA ILE A 224 -9.68 5.07 12.19
C ILE A 224 -8.85 6.06 13.02
N LEU A 225 -7.53 5.98 12.95
CA LEU A 225 -6.63 6.86 13.73
C LEU A 225 -6.89 8.34 13.43
N ILE A 226 -7.28 8.69 12.22
CA ILE A 226 -7.57 10.07 11.84
C ILE A 226 -8.75 10.61 12.66
N ALA A 227 -9.77 9.78 12.93
CA ALA A 227 -10.91 10.16 13.76
C ALA A 227 -10.63 9.97 15.25
N TRP A 228 -9.86 8.93 15.60
CA TRP A 228 -9.58 8.54 16.98
C TRP A 228 -8.64 9.52 17.68
N ALA A 229 -7.60 9.98 16.99
CA ALA A 229 -6.56 10.81 17.60
C ALA A 229 -7.09 12.16 18.10
N PRO A 230 -7.91 12.91 17.32
CA PRO A 230 -8.48 14.14 17.86
C PRO A 230 -9.37 13.92 19.09
N LEU A 231 -10.18 12.87 19.09
CA LEU A 231 -11.12 12.59 20.18
C LEU A 231 -10.45 12.05 21.43
N THR A 232 -9.44 11.20 21.28
CA THR A 232 -8.85 10.46 22.42
C THR A 232 -7.54 11.10 22.87
N LEU A 233 -6.68 11.50 21.94
CA LEU A 233 -5.37 12.08 22.26
C LEU A 233 -5.38 13.62 22.16
N GLN A 234 -6.50 14.20 21.74
CA GLN A 234 -6.69 15.65 21.57
C GLN A 234 -5.70 16.27 20.59
N LEU A 235 -5.33 15.50 19.56
CA LEU A 235 -4.47 15.94 18.47
C LEU A 235 -5.31 16.59 17.38
N THR A 236 -4.99 17.84 17.02
CA THR A 236 -5.77 18.59 16.04
C THR A 236 -5.05 18.82 14.73
N ASN A 237 -3.73 18.64 14.70
CA ASN A 237 -2.91 18.88 13.51
C ASN A 237 -2.73 17.61 12.70
N ALA A 238 -2.66 17.75 11.38
CA ALA A 238 -2.40 16.61 10.49
C ALA A 238 -1.06 15.96 10.80
N SER A 239 -0.05 16.73 11.19
CA SER A 239 1.25 16.20 11.56
C SER A 239 1.25 15.28 12.78
N UNK A 240 0.55 15.48 13.57
CA UNK A 240 0.47 14.72 14.68
C UNK A 240 -0.11 13.41 14.48
N ILE A 241 -1.12 13.53 13.68
CA ILE A 241 -1.78 12.29 13.25
C ILE A 241 -0.83 11.49 12.36
N ALA A 242 -0.12 12.16 11.44
CA ALA A 242 0.86 11.52 10.57
C ALA A 242 1.97 10.83 11.37
N GLU A 243 2.37 11.41 12.49
CA GLU A 243 3.41 10.81 13.34
C GLU A 243 2.95 9.48 13.96
N LEU A 244 1.66 9.33 14.26
CA LEU A 244 1.14 8.04 14.72
C LEU A 244 1.34 6.96 13.64
N THR A 245 1.00 7.27 12.40
CA THR A 245 1.21 6.36 11.26
C THR A 245 2.71 6.09 11.04
N PHE A 246 3.54 7.10 11.25
CA PHE A 246 5.01 7.00 11.17
C PHE A 246 5.53 5.95 12.16
N PHE A 247 5.05 5.97 13.42
CA PHE A 247 5.50 4.99 14.42
C PHE A 247 5.06 3.57 14.05
N LEU A 248 3.87 3.42 13.48
CA LEU A 248 3.41 2.14 12.95
C LEU A 248 4.37 1.63 11.87
N ALA A 249 4.75 2.51 10.93
CA ALA A 249 5.65 2.16 9.82
C ALA A 249 7.06 1.81 10.32
N ILE A 250 7.58 2.54 11.30
CA ILE A 250 8.88 2.21 11.92
C ILE A 250 8.82 0.81 12.53
N GLY A 251 7.73 0.50 13.22
CA GLY A 251 7.53 -0.83 13.79
C GLY A 251 7.60 -1.92 12.74
N ILE A 252 6.92 -1.70 11.60
CA ILE A 252 6.95 -2.67 10.48
C ILE A 252 8.38 -2.89 9.99
N ILE A 253 9.16 -1.83 9.83
CA ILE A 253 10.56 -1.93 9.40
C ILE A 253 11.38 -2.76 10.39
N LEU A 254 11.23 -2.48 11.70
CA LEU A 254 11.96 -3.20 12.74
C LEU A 254 11.59 -4.68 12.77
N GLY A 255 10.28 -4.98 12.67
CA GLY A 255 9.81 -6.36 12.62
C GLY A 255 10.31 -7.09 11.39
N SER A 256 10.27 -6.41 10.24
CA SER A 256 10.73 -6.96 8.96
C SER A 256 12.21 -7.37 9.01
N SER A 257 13.03 -6.60 9.73
CA SER A 257 14.47 -6.87 9.83
C SER A 257 14.77 -8.17 10.59
N LEU A 258 13.84 -8.63 11.43
CA LEU A 258 14.01 -9.86 12.22
C LEU A 258 13.38 -11.08 11.56
N VAL A 259 12.72 -10.94 10.41
CA VAL A 259 12.06 -12.04 9.72
C VAL A 259 13.02 -13.22 9.42
N PRO A 260 14.24 -12.99 8.91
CA PRO A 260 15.13 -14.14 8.61
C PRO A 260 15.41 -15.02 9.83
N ARG A 261 15.41 -14.44 11.03
CA ARG A 261 15.68 -15.19 12.27
C ARG A 261 14.42 -15.83 12.85
N LEU A 262 13.27 -15.23 12.67
CA LEU A 262 12.04 -15.65 13.36
C LEU A 262 11.02 -16.34 12.44
N UNK A 263 10.90 -16.20 11.12
CA UNK A 263 10.13 -16.71 10.43
C UNK A 263 10.67 -17.29 9.41
N PRO A 264 11.40 -18.30 9.57
CA PRO A 264 11.95 -18.95 8.39
C PRO A 264 10.87 -19.47 7.44
N PHE A 265 11.22 -19.51 6.18
CA PHE A 265 10.29 -19.94 5.10
C PHE A 265 9.57 -21.27 5.31
N UNK A 266 10.09 -21.93 5.84
CA UNK A 266 9.68 -23.23 6.03
C UNK A 266 8.46 -23.41 6.77
N LYS A 267 8.39 -22.47 7.49
CA LYS A 267 7.28 -22.53 8.46
C LYS A 267 6.39 -21.30 8.31
N LEU A 268 5.86 -21.07 7.12
CA LEU A 268 5.06 -19.89 6.81
C LEU A 268 3.83 -19.75 7.72
N ARG A 269 3.25 -20.88 8.20
CA ARG A 269 2.10 -20.80 9.11
C ARG A 269 2.42 -20.12 10.44
N ARG A 270 3.69 -20.01 10.80
CA ARG A 270 4.11 -19.30 12.03
C ARG A 270 3.76 -17.80 12.00
N VAL A 271 3.48 -17.23 10.80
CA VAL A 271 3.08 -15.82 10.69
C VAL A 271 1.74 -15.54 11.40
N LEU A 272 0.93 -16.58 11.62
CA LEU A 272 -0.34 -16.43 12.36
C LEU A 272 -0.12 -16.07 13.82
N ILE A 273 1.05 -16.39 14.39
CA ILE A 273 1.39 -15.99 15.78
C ILE A 273 1.56 -14.46 15.89
N PRO A 274 2.36 -13.79 15.05
CA PRO A 274 2.38 -12.32 15.04
C PRO A 274 1.01 -11.71 14.74
N ALA A 275 0.21 -12.35 13.91
CA ALA A 275 -1.17 -11.88 13.65
C ALA A 275 -2.00 -11.84 14.93
N UNK A 276 -1.92 -12.71 15.60
CA UNK A 276 -2.58 -12.80 16.79
C UNK A 276 -2.19 -11.78 17.70
N PHE A 277 -0.83 -11.54 17.92
CA PHE A 277 -0.32 -10.45 18.78
C PHE A 277 -0.74 -9.08 18.25
N MET A 278 -0.78 -8.92 16.92
CA MET A 278 -1.21 -7.67 16.30
C MET A 278 -2.65 -7.33 16.71
N GLY A 279 -3.54 -8.34 16.69
CA GLY A 279 -4.92 -8.15 17.10
C GLY A 279 -5.05 -7.74 18.57
N VAL A 280 -4.28 -8.38 19.45
CA VAL A 280 -4.27 -8.04 20.88
C VAL A 280 -3.78 -6.59 21.09
N LEU A 281 -2.74 -6.20 20.38
CA LEU A 281 -2.19 -4.84 20.49
C LEU A 281 -3.18 -3.79 19.98
N ILE A 282 -3.95 -4.10 18.94
CA ILE A 282 -4.99 -3.20 18.45
C ILE A 282 -6.07 -3.00 19.53
N ILE A 283 -6.48 -4.07 20.20
CA ILE A 283 -7.46 -3.98 21.30
C ILE A 283 -6.87 -3.16 22.45
N ILE A 284 -5.60 -3.37 22.79
CA ILE A 284 -4.91 -2.58 23.84
C ILE A 284 -4.93 -1.08 23.48
N LEU A 285 -4.76 -0.75 22.19
CA LEU A 285 -4.80 0.64 21.75
C LEU A 285 -6.11 1.34 22.14
N SER A 286 -7.23 0.61 22.10
CA SER A 286 -8.54 1.17 22.47
C SER A 286 -8.61 1.62 23.94
N LEU A 287 -7.73 1.13 24.79
CA LEU A 287 -7.69 1.49 26.21
C LEU A 287 -6.75 2.65 26.50
N ILE A 288 -6.01 3.12 25.52
CA ILE A 288 -4.95 4.13 25.69
C ILE A 288 -5.54 5.51 25.46
N THR A 289 -5.17 6.46 26.34
CA THR A 289 -5.65 7.84 26.30
C THR A 289 -4.51 8.86 26.23
N GLN A 290 -3.24 8.40 26.24
CA GLN A 290 -2.08 9.27 26.23
C GLN A 290 -1.21 9.01 25.00
N LEU A 291 -0.51 10.05 24.56
CA LEU A 291 0.22 10.05 23.29
C LEU A 291 1.39 9.06 23.28
N ILE A 292 2.25 9.08 24.33
CA ILE A 292 3.45 8.23 24.32
C ILE A 292 3.09 6.74 24.38
N PRO A 293 2.17 6.29 25.27
CA PRO A 293 1.71 4.90 25.19
C PRO A 293 1.08 4.54 23.86
N ALA A 294 0.37 5.46 23.20
CA ALA A 294 -0.20 5.22 21.87
C ALA A 294 0.88 4.99 20.83
N ARG A 295 1.94 5.81 20.85
CA ARG A 295 3.08 5.65 19.93
C ARG A 295 3.79 4.32 20.13
N ILE A 296 4.01 3.92 21.37
CA ILE A 296 4.67 2.65 21.70
C ILE A 296 3.82 1.48 21.23
N THR A 297 2.51 1.52 21.50
CA THR A 297 1.57 0.46 21.09
C THR A 297 1.54 0.34 19.56
N LEU A 298 1.51 1.44 18.84
CA LEU A 298 1.52 1.44 17.38
C LEU A 298 2.84 0.91 16.83
N MET A 299 3.96 1.22 17.45
CA MET A 299 5.26 0.68 17.06
C MET A 299 5.27 -0.85 17.25
N LEU A 300 4.76 -1.36 18.36
CA LEU A 300 4.60 -2.81 18.60
C LEU A 300 3.60 -3.43 17.58
N UNK A 301 2.59 -2.80 17.17
CA UNK A 301 1.70 -3.14 16.29
C UNK A 301 2.28 -3.35 15.06
N GLY A 302 3.09 -2.42 14.67
CA GLY A 302 3.84 -2.48 13.44
C GLY A 302 4.90 -3.57 13.43
N PHE A 303 5.60 -3.75 14.52
CA PHE A 303 6.62 -4.79 14.64
C PHE A 303 6.03 -6.18 14.36
N MET A 304 4.90 -6.47 14.98
CA MET A 304 4.19 -7.74 14.71
C MET A 304 3.66 -7.80 13.28
N GLY A 305 3.21 -6.67 12.75
CA GLY A 305 2.78 -6.56 11.35
C GLY A 305 3.88 -6.88 10.36
N GLY A 306 5.10 -6.42 10.63
CA GLY A 306 6.26 -6.73 9.79
C GLY A 306 6.59 -8.22 9.79
N LEU A 307 6.55 -8.84 10.98
CA LEU A 307 6.76 -10.30 11.10
C LEU A 307 5.66 -11.08 10.38
N TYR A 308 4.46 -10.53 10.31
CA TYR A 308 3.31 -11.16 9.65
C TYR A 308 3.40 -11.05 8.13
N ILE A 309 3.62 -9.84 7.60
CA ILE A 309 3.44 -9.58 6.16
C ILE A 309 4.66 -9.89 5.31
N VAL A 310 5.89 -9.73 5.83
CA VAL A 310 7.08 -9.84 4.98
C VAL A 310 7.28 -11.26 4.43
N PRO A 311 7.16 -12.34 5.23
CA PRO A 311 7.25 -13.69 4.65
C PRO A 311 6.15 -13.96 3.61
N ILE A 312 4.96 -13.41 3.82
CA ILE A 312 3.81 -13.58 2.93
C ILE A 312 4.09 -12.87 1.60
N ASN A 313 4.54 -11.61 1.64
CA ASN A 313 4.85 -10.84 0.44
C ASN A 313 5.96 -11.49 -0.39
N THR A 314 7.00 -11.98 0.29
CA THR A 314 8.12 -12.65 -0.39
C THR A 314 7.63 -13.90 -1.12
N THR A 315 6.76 -14.68 -0.48
CA THR A 315 6.15 -15.88 -1.08
C THR A 315 5.32 -15.51 -2.32
N LEU A 316 4.48 -14.49 -2.21
CA LEU A 316 3.63 -14.04 -3.32
C LEU A 316 4.46 -13.52 -4.49
N GLN A 317 5.48 -12.73 -4.23
CA GLN A 317 6.36 -12.22 -5.29
C GLN A 317 7.06 -13.35 -6.03
N SER A 318 7.62 -14.29 -5.28
CA SER A 318 8.33 -15.42 -5.86
C SER A 318 7.43 -16.25 -6.78
N LEU A 319 6.24 -16.61 -6.28
CA LEU A 319 5.28 -17.41 -7.04
C LEU A 319 4.69 -16.64 -8.22
N GLY A 320 4.42 -15.35 -8.04
CA GLY A 320 3.83 -14.51 -9.09
C GLY A 320 4.77 -14.29 -10.27
N HIS A 321 6.04 -13.99 -10.01
CA HIS A 321 7.03 -13.77 -11.06
C HIS A 321 7.22 -15.00 -11.94
N GLN A 322 7.16 -16.17 -11.33
CA GLN A 322 7.42 -17.43 -12.03
C GLN A 322 6.24 -17.90 -12.88
N SER A 323 5.02 -17.42 -12.60
CA SER A 323 3.81 -17.98 -13.23
C SER A 323 3.22 -17.12 -14.34
N ILE A 324 3.04 -15.80 -14.15
CA ILE A 324 2.27 -14.97 -15.09
C ILE A 324 3.00 -13.72 -15.58
N GLY A 325 4.20 -13.44 -15.08
CA GLY A 325 4.95 -12.25 -15.44
C GLY A 325 4.83 -11.16 -14.41
N SER A 326 5.80 -10.23 -14.40
CA SER A 326 5.95 -9.27 -13.31
C SER A 326 4.82 -8.24 -13.24
N GLY A 327 4.46 -7.64 -14.39
CA GLY A 327 3.43 -6.60 -14.41
C GLY A 327 2.06 -7.14 -14.03
N ARG A 328 1.69 -8.28 -14.59
CA ARG A 328 0.41 -8.92 -14.31
C ARG A 328 0.34 -9.44 -12.86
N ALA A 329 1.45 -10.00 -12.35
CA ALA A 329 1.50 -10.48 -10.96
C ALA A 329 1.30 -9.33 -9.98
N VAL A 330 1.96 -8.19 -10.20
CA VAL A 330 1.81 -7.00 -9.35
C VAL A 330 0.36 -6.49 -9.39
N ALA A 331 -0.24 -6.43 -10.58
CA ALA A 331 -1.63 -5.96 -10.73
C ALA A 331 -2.61 -6.89 -9.99
N LEU A 332 -2.38 -8.20 -10.07
CA LEU A 332 -3.25 -9.21 -9.46
C LEU A 332 -3.16 -9.20 -7.93
N GLN A 333 -1.93 -9.14 -7.40
CA GLN A 333 -1.70 -9.00 -5.96
C GLN A 333 -2.31 -7.69 -5.45
N GLY A 334 -2.07 -6.61 -6.19
CA GLY A 334 -2.60 -5.29 -5.85
C GLY A 334 -4.12 -5.28 -5.82
N PHE A 335 -4.76 -5.94 -6.78
CA PHE A 335 -6.23 -6.07 -6.79
C PHE A 335 -6.71 -6.75 -5.53
N SER A 336 -6.11 -7.87 -5.17
CA SER A 336 -6.51 -8.63 -3.98
C SER A 336 -6.34 -7.81 -2.69
N UNK A 337 -5.35 -7.19 -2.62
CA UNK A 337 -5.10 -6.43 -1.57
C UNK A 337 -5.94 -5.31 -1.48
N ASN A 338 -6.15 -4.60 -2.53
CA ASN A 338 -6.94 -3.36 -2.56
C ASN A 338 -8.44 -3.61 -2.38
N ILE A 339 -8.97 -4.69 -2.92
CA ILE A 339 -10.39 -4.99 -2.73
C ILE A 339 -10.69 -5.30 -1.26
N ALA A 340 -9.78 -5.98 -0.57
CA ALA A 340 -9.93 -6.24 0.87
C ALA A 340 -9.89 -4.93 1.67
N MET A 341 -8.93 -4.04 1.33
CA MET A 341 -8.85 -2.73 1.97
C MET A 341 -10.11 -1.91 1.71
N LEU A 342 -10.59 -1.92 0.47
CA LEU A 342 -11.79 -1.18 0.09
C LEU A 342 -13.02 -1.69 0.86
N CYS A 343 -13.18 -3.01 0.96
CA CYS A 343 -14.30 -3.59 1.70
C CYS A 343 -14.24 -3.21 3.18
N ALA A 344 -13.07 -3.31 3.80
CA ALA A 344 -12.90 -2.99 5.22
C ALA A 344 -13.12 -1.50 5.49
N ILE A 345 -12.52 -0.63 4.67
CA ILE A 345 -12.68 0.82 4.82
C ILE A 345 -14.13 1.21 4.53
N GLY A 346 -14.75 0.58 3.53
CA GLY A 346 -16.16 0.81 3.20
C GLY A 346 -17.10 0.45 4.34
N LEU A 347 -16.85 -0.68 5.01
CA LEU A 347 -17.61 -1.06 6.20
C LEU A 347 -17.41 -0.04 7.32
N TYR A 348 -16.19 0.42 7.53
CA TYR A 348 -15.93 1.45 8.53
C TYR A 348 -16.63 2.77 8.15
N THR A 349 -16.57 3.18 6.88
CA THR A 349 -17.27 4.38 6.38
C THR A 349 -18.76 4.28 6.69
N LEU A 350 -19.36 3.13 6.41
CA LEU A 350 -20.77 2.91 6.67
C LEU A 350 -21.06 3.01 8.18
N SER A 351 -20.20 2.44 9.03
CA SER A 351 -20.38 2.51 10.48
C SER A 351 -20.33 3.95 11.00
N THR A 352 -19.47 4.80 10.41
CA THR A 352 -19.36 6.19 10.86
C THR A 352 -20.62 7.00 10.52
N SER A 353 -21.36 6.62 9.48
CA SER A 353 -22.61 7.29 9.13
C SER A 353 -23.70 7.02 10.17
N TYR A 354 -23.54 6.01 11.03
CA TYR A 354 -24.41 5.71 12.16
C TYR A 354 -23.82 6.21 13.49
N SER A 355 -22.89 7.16 13.43
CA SER A 355 -22.25 7.79 14.60
C SER A 355 -21.50 6.80 15.50
N PHE A 356 -20.88 5.80 14.88
CA PHE A 356 -20.11 4.77 15.59
C PHE A 356 -18.80 5.39 16.11
N HIS A 357 -18.53 5.22 17.41
CA HIS A 357 -17.36 5.83 18.03
C HIS A 357 -16.08 5.13 17.54
N PRO A 358 -15.00 5.89 17.23
CA PRO A 358 -13.75 5.28 16.73
C PRO A 358 -13.16 4.23 17.66
N ASN A 359 -13.33 4.36 18.97
CA ASN A 359 -12.82 3.37 19.94
C ASN A 359 -13.48 2.01 19.76
N HIS A 360 -14.78 1.99 19.48
CA HIS A 360 -15.50 0.74 19.16
C HIS A 360 -14.99 0.14 17.86
N ALA A 361 -14.68 0.98 16.87
CA ALA A 361 -14.14 0.51 15.60
C ALA A 361 -12.76 -0.17 15.81
N ILE A 362 -11.93 0.39 16.69
CA ILE A 362 -10.62 -0.21 17.02
C ILE A 362 -10.81 -1.59 17.65
N ILE A 363 -11.73 -1.70 18.60
CA ILE A 363 -12.01 -2.99 19.28
C ILE A 363 -12.49 -4.02 18.24
N ILE A 364 -13.42 -3.65 17.37
CA ILE A 364 -13.95 -4.53 16.33
C ILE A 364 -12.82 -4.96 15.38
N LEU A 365 -11.95 -4.02 15.00
CA LEU A 365 -10.84 -4.33 14.11
C LEU A 365 -9.88 -5.35 14.73
N GLY A 366 -9.54 -5.18 16.01
CA GLY A 366 -8.70 -6.13 16.74
C GLY A 366 -9.34 -7.50 16.85
N CYS A 367 -10.64 -7.54 17.19
CA CYS A 367 -11.39 -8.80 17.27
C CYS A 367 -11.47 -9.46 15.90
N ASN A 368 -11.61 -8.68 14.83
CA ASN A 368 -11.70 -9.20 13.47
C ASN A 368 -10.39 -9.90 13.06
N ILE A 369 -9.24 -9.29 13.35
CA ILE A 369 -7.96 -9.93 12.98
C ILE A 369 -7.73 -11.19 13.81
N LEU A 370 -8.13 -11.21 15.08
CA LEU A 370 -8.05 -12.42 15.91
C LEU A 370 -8.92 -13.53 15.33
N LEU A 371 -10.14 -13.19 14.92
CA LEU A 371 -11.06 -14.15 14.30
C LEU A 371 -10.49 -14.65 12.97
N CYS A 372 -9.99 -13.76 12.11
CA CYS A 372 -9.43 -14.14 10.82
C CYS A 372 -8.19 -15.03 10.98
N ALA A 373 -7.31 -14.72 11.94
CA ALA A 373 -6.14 -15.55 12.21
C ALA A 373 -6.55 -16.95 12.71
N THR A 374 -7.57 -17.03 13.56
CA THR A 374 -8.10 -18.30 14.04
C THR A 374 -8.69 -19.12 12.90
N LEU A 375 -9.51 -18.49 12.04
CA LEU A 375 -10.09 -19.15 10.88
C LEU A 375 -9.01 -19.60 9.89
N ALA A 376 -7.98 -18.79 9.69
CA ALA A 376 -6.85 -19.16 8.83
C ALA A 376 -6.11 -20.39 9.39
N PHE A 377 -5.93 -20.43 10.70
CA PHE A 377 -5.30 -21.57 11.37
C PHE A 377 -6.13 -22.86 11.18
N LEU A 378 -7.46 -22.75 11.29
CA LEU A 378 -8.35 -23.92 11.24
C LEU A 378 -8.62 -24.41 9.82
N TYR A 379 -8.81 -23.49 8.85
CA TYR A 379 -9.40 -23.83 7.55
C TYR A 379 -8.46 -23.69 6.37
N LEU A 380 -7.39 -22.90 6.47
CA LEU A 380 -6.42 -22.81 5.38
C LEU A 380 -5.48 -24.01 5.38
N PRO A 381 -4.86 -24.35 4.22
CA PRO A 381 -4.06 -25.58 4.11
C PRO A 381 -3.00 -25.68 5.19
N LYS A 382 -2.96 -26.81 5.86
CA LYS A 382 -1.96 -27.10 6.91
C LYS A 382 -0.62 -27.45 6.34
N ASN A 383 -0.60 -28.07 5.17
CA ASN A 383 0.62 -28.53 4.51
C ASN A 383 0.99 -27.54 3.41
N LEU A 384 1.85 -26.60 3.76
CA LEU A 384 2.35 -25.58 2.85
C LEU A 384 3.73 -25.96 2.28
N ALA A 385 4.07 -27.27 2.31
CA ALA A 385 5.30 -27.75 1.72
C ALA A 385 5.27 -27.52 0.21
N LEU A 386 6.40 -27.11 -0.33
CA LEU A 386 6.57 -26.98 -1.78
C LEU A 386 6.35 -28.35 -2.42
N THR A 387 5.43 -28.42 -3.36
CA THR A 387 5.24 -29.65 -4.15
C THR A 387 6.44 -29.84 -5.07
N PRO A 388 6.64 -31.05 -5.63
CA PRO A 388 7.74 -31.25 -6.58
C PRO A 388 7.72 -30.30 -7.76
N THR A 389 6.54 -29.87 -8.16
CA THR A 389 6.37 -28.85 -9.21
C THR A 389 6.88 -27.49 -8.74
N ASP A 390 6.78 -27.20 -7.44
CA ASP A 390 7.27 -25.93 -6.88
C ASP A 390 8.80 -25.92 -6.74
N LYS A 391 9.41 -27.10 -6.61
CA LYS A 391 10.88 -27.22 -6.49
C LYS A 391 11.59 -26.89 -7.79
N HIS A 392 10.95 -27.15 -8.93
CA HIS A 392 11.49 -26.74 -10.23
C HIS A 392 11.54 -25.23 -10.38
N TYR A 393 10.69 -24.51 -9.64
CA TYR A 393 10.64 -23.06 -9.69
C TYR A 393 11.77 -22.39 -8.89
N ASN A 394 12.37 -23.09 -7.93
CA ASN A 394 13.42 -22.51 -7.07
C ASN A 394 14.84 -22.71 -7.64
N ASN A 395 15.00 -23.49 -8.71
CA ASN A 395 16.32 -23.83 -9.26
C ASN A 395 16.57 -23.23 -10.65
N THR A 396 15.70 -22.35 -11.15
CA THR A 396 15.89 -21.58 -12.37
C THR A 396 15.87 -20.09 -12.07
#